data_408073015a8fc2d3a851da33a818e67e
#
_entry.id   408073015a8fc2d3a851da33a818e67e
#
_cell.length_a   1.000
_cell.length_b   1.000
_cell.length_c   1.000
_cell.angle_alpha   90.00
_cell.angle_beta   90.00
_cell.angle_gamma   90.00
#
_symmetry.space_group_name_H-M   'P 1'
#
loop_
_entity.id
_entity.type
_entity.pdbx_description
1 polymer ?
#
loop_
_entity_poly.entity_id
_entity_poly.type
_entity_poly.pdbx_seq_one_letter_code
_entity_poly.pdbx_strand_id
1 'polypeptide(L)'
;ENGKLDTVARQTALNHASEEETSVMLAASPKRVRAYTMEEYDRTGLDYARDLSAEVKSYLEPFSKEGWPEGGPNPENPRDRARQENATLATAEKGEALIAIHTRFVAGKMQALIDALDQQHDTGGE
;
A
#
# COMPACT_ATOMS: atom_id res chain seq x y z
N GLU A 1 19.92 14.55 -4.40
CA GLU A 1 19.30 13.28 -3.92
C GLU A 1 17.78 13.36 -3.79
N ASN A 2 17.24 14.47 -3.23
CA ASN A 2 15.80 14.63 -3.03
C ASN A 2 14.98 14.57 -4.34
N GLY A 3 15.50 15.17 -5.44
CA GLY A 3 14.78 15.16 -6.72
C GLY A 3 14.60 13.77 -7.34
N LYS A 4 15.54 12.85 -7.12
CA LYS A 4 15.44 11.46 -7.60
C LYS A 4 14.36 10.68 -6.84
N LEU A 5 14.31 10.83 -5.52
CA LEU A 5 13.30 10.19 -4.68
C LEU A 5 11.89 10.68 -5.03
N ASP A 6 11.73 12.00 -5.22
CA ASP A 6 10.44 12.58 -5.62
C ASP A 6 9.97 12.07 -6.98
N THR A 7 10.89 11.84 -7.92
CA THR A 7 10.57 11.29 -9.23
C THR A 7 10.08 9.84 -9.12
N VAL A 8 10.78 9.01 -8.37
CA VAL A 8 10.39 7.60 -8.13
C VAL A 8 9.00 7.53 -7.51
N ALA A 9 8.73 8.30 -6.46
CA ALA A 9 7.44 8.32 -5.79
C ALA A 9 6.29 8.77 -6.70
N ARG A 10 6.53 9.76 -7.58
CA ARG A 10 5.50 10.23 -8.53
C ARG A 10 5.16 9.24 -9.63
N GLN A 11 6.07 8.34 -9.95
CA GLN A 11 5.85 7.29 -10.94
C GLN A 11 5.03 6.12 -10.40
N THR A 12 4.87 6.05 -9.08
CA THR A 12 4.13 4.97 -8.42
C THR A 12 2.63 5.25 -8.49
N ALA A 13 1.86 4.27 -8.93
CA ALA A 13 0.41 4.39 -9.01
C ALA A 13 -0.23 4.44 -7.62
N LEU A 14 -1.05 5.45 -7.36
CA LEU A 14 -1.74 5.69 -6.10
C LEU A 14 -3.09 4.96 -6.09
N ASN A 15 -3.08 3.66 -5.84
CA ASN A 15 -4.28 2.84 -5.78
C ASN A 15 -4.18 1.83 -4.63
N HIS A 16 -5.33 1.53 -3.99
CA HIS A 16 -5.40 0.53 -2.94
C HIS A 16 -4.90 -0.84 -3.42
N ALA A 17 -4.05 -1.48 -2.62
CA ALA A 17 -3.42 -2.78 -2.90
C ALA A 17 -2.69 -2.84 -4.26
N SER A 18 -2.19 -1.71 -4.74
CA SER A 18 -1.48 -1.56 -6.01
C SER A 18 0.02 -1.33 -5.77
N GLU A 19 0.70 -0.72 -6.71
CA GLU A 19 2.15 -0.52 -6.71
C GLU A 19 2.65 0.24 -5.48
N GLU A 20 1.95 1.29 -5.06
CA GLU A 20 2.36 2.15 -3.95
C GLU A 20 2.38 1.38 -2.62
N GLU A 21 1.23 0.83 -2.22
CA GLU A 21 1.09 0.13 -0.95
C GLU A 21 1.97 -1.12 -0.90
N THR A 22 2.07 -1.85 -2.01
CA THR A 22 2.94 -3.02 -2.13
C THR A 22 4.41 -2.62 -2.01
N SER A 23 4.83 -1.49 -2.59
CA SER A 23 6.19 -0.97 -2.47
C SER A 23 6.53 -0.58 -1.02
N VAL A 24 5.62 0.11 -0.33
CA VAL A 24 5.78 0.45 1.09
C VAL A 24 5.92 -0.82 1.94
N MET A 25 5.11 -1.84 1.67
CA MET A 25 5.21 -3.12 2.38
C MET A 25 6.52 -3.86 2.07
N LEU A 26 7.01 -3.81 0.84
CA LEU A 26 8.31 -4.37 0.48
C LEU A 26 9.46 -3.69 1.21
N ALA A 27 9.41 -2.37 1.38
CA ALA A 27 10.41 -1.63 2.15
C ALA A 27 10.33 -1.93 3.65
N ALA A 28 9.11 -1.98 4.21
CA ALA A 28 8.91 -2.14 5.65
C ALA A 28 9.04 -3.59 6.12
N SER A 29 8.56 -4.55 5.33
CA SER A 29 8.53 -5.97 5.74
C SER A 29 8.43 -6.90 4.52
N PRO A 30 9.52 -7.09 3.76
CA PRO A 30 9.50 -7.85 2.50
C PRO A 30 9.01 -9.28 2.66
N LYS A 31 9.23 -9.90 3.82
CA LYS A 31 8.79 -11.27 4.12
C LYS A 31 7.27 -11.43 4.17
N ARG A 32 6.52 -10.33 4.28
CA ARG A 32 5.05 -10.33 4.33
C ARG A 32 4.41 -10.06 2.97
N VAL A 33 5.22 -9.74 1.97
CA VAL A 33 4.75 -9.53 0.60
C VAL A 33 4.94 -10.83 -0.19
N ARG A 34 3.85 -11.35 -0.69
CA ARG A 34 3.87 -12.51 -1.57
C ARG A 34 4.04 -12.03 -3.01
N ALA A 35 5.18 -12.39 -3.61
CA ALA A 35 5.38 -12.19 -5.03
C ALA A 35 4.48 -13.12 -5.85
N TYR A 36 3.98 -12.64 -6.99
CA TYR A 36 3.21 -13.40 -7.95
C TYR A 36 3.46 -12.87 -9.37
N THR A 37 3.05 -13.65 -10.36
CA THR A 37 3.03 -13.24 -11.77
C THR A 37 1.59 -13.01 -12.23
N MET A 38 1.40 -12.23 -13.31
CA MET A 38 0.07 -12.07 -13.89
C MET A 38 -0.49 -13.37 -14.45
N GLU A 39 0.36 -14.29 -14.90
CA GLU A 39 -0.06 -15.63 -15.29
C GLU A 39 -0.63 -16.42 -14.10
N GLU A 40 0.02 -16.34 -12.94
CA GLU A 40 -0.50 -16.95 -11.71
C GLU A 40 -1.84 -16.31 -11.31
N TYR A 41 -1.95 -14.99 -11.38
CA TYR A 41 -3.19 -14.28 -11.09
C TYR A 41 -4.33 -14.70 -12.01
N ASP A 42 -4.10 -14.77 -13.30
CA ASP A 42 -5.10 -15.17 -14.29
C ASP A 42 -5.58 -16.61 -14.08
N ARG A 43 -4.69 -17.49 -13.62
CA ARG A 43 -5.00 -18.89 -13.37
C ARG A 43 -5.72 -19.14 -12.05
N THR A 44 -5.38 -18.41 -11.00
CA THR A 44 -5.79 -18.73 -9.62
C THR A 44 -6.63 -17.65 -8.96
N GLY A 45 -6.73 -16.45 -9.56
CA GLY A 45 -7.36 -15.29 -8.93
C GLY A 45 -6.71 -14.88 -7.62
N LEU A 46 -5.43 -15.23 -7.40
CA LEU A 46 -4.74 -15.07 -6.12
C LEU A 46 -5.49 -15.75 -4.97
N ASP A 47 -5.60 -17.07 -5.00
CA ASP A 47 -6.18 -17.83 -3.88
C ASP A 47 -5.39 -17.55 -2.58
N TYR A 48 -5.86 -16.56 -1.82
CA TYR A 48 -5.28 -16.21 -0.52
C TYR A 48 -5.37 -17.33 0.51
N ALA A 49 -6.29 -18.26 0.29
CA ALA A 49 -6.49 -19.41 1.16
C ALA A 49 -5.62 -20.62 0.76
N ARG A 50 -4.84 -20.52 -0.31
CA ARG A 50 -4.05 -21.62 -0.87
C ARG A 50 -3.24 -22.40 0.18
N ASP A 51 -2.59 -21.67 1.09
CA ASP A 51 -1.69 -22.24 2.09
C ASP A 51 -2.40 -22.57 3.42
N LEU A 52 -3.71 -22.40 3.49
CA LEU A 52 -4.51 -22.69 4.66
C LEU A 52 -5.02 -24.14 4.64
N SER A 53 -5.18 -24.72 5.83
CA SER A 53 -5.81 -26.04 5.96
C SER A 53 -7.26 -26.03 5.46
N ALA A 54 -7.78 -27.19 5.08
CA ALA A 54 -9.17 -27.33 4.64
C ALA A 54 -10.18 -26.87 5.72
N GLU A 55 -9.86 -27.08 6.99
CA GLU A 55 -10.64 -26.62 8.12
C GLU A 55 -10.72 -25.09 8.17
N VAL A 56 -9.57 -24.41 8.08
CA VAL A 56 -9.52 -22.93 8.08
C VAL A 56 -10.23 -22.37 6.84
N LYS A 57 -10.06 -23.00 5.67
CA LYS A 57 -10.77 -22.61 4.44
C LYS A 57 -12.29 -22.64 4.61
N SER A 58 -12.83 -23.63 5.34
CA SER A 58 -14.28 -23.75 5.56
C SER A 58 -14.86 -22.57 6.34
N TYR A 59 -14.08 -21.95 7.24
CA TYR A 59 -14.50 -20.73 7.94
C TYR A 59 -14.49 -19.48 7.07
N LEU A 60 -13.71 -19.47 5.99
CA LEU A 60 -13.64 -18.35 5.06
C LEU A 60 -14.71 -18.43 3.95
N GLU A 61 -15.27 -19.62 3.71
CA GLU A 61 -16.23 -19.85 2.64
C GLU A 61 -17.47 -18.93 2.69
N PRO A 62 -18.10 -18.64 3.84
CA PRO A 62 -19.20 -17.69 3.93
C PRO A 62 -18.82 -16.29 3.45
N PHE A 63 -17.60 -15.84 3.76
CA PHE A 63 -17.10 -14.52 3.36
C PHE A 63 -16.78 -14.43 1.86
N SER A 64 -16.44 -15.54 1.22
CA SER A 64 -16.16 -15.59 -0.22
C SER A 64 -17.42 -15.66 -1.07
N LYS A 65 -18.50 -16.22 -0.54
CA LYS A 65 -19.78 -16.39 -1.27
C LYS A 65 -20.70 -15.18 -1.23
N GLU A 66 -20.63 -14.38 -0.15
CA GLU A 66 -21.46 -13.17 0.01
C GLU A 66 -20.89 -11.94 -0.69
N GLY A 67 -19.94 -12.13 -1.58
CA GLY A 67 -19.28 -11.05 -2.30
C GLY A 67 -18.56 -10.12 -1.34
N TRP A 68 -17.26 -10.22 -1.29
CA TRP A 68 -16.50 -9.07 -0.82
C TRP A 68 -17.08 -7.85 -1.50
N PRO A 69 -17.56 -6.86 -0.73
CA PRO A 69 -18.02 -5.64 -1.34
C PRO A 69 -16.87 -5.15 -2.22
N GLU A 70 -17.17 -4.81 -3.44
CA GLU A 70 -16.32 -4.28 -4.48
C GLU A 70 -14.86 -4.03 -4.04
N GLY A 71 -13.96 -4.96 -4.25
CA GLY A 71 -12.55 -4.78 -3.89
C GLY A 71 -11.74 -6.04 -3.64
N GLY A 72 -12.33 -7.22 -3.68
CA GLY A 72 -11.57 -8.46 -3.74
C GLY A 72 -10.91 -8.63 -5.12
N PRO A 73 -9.76 -9.31 -5.21
CA PRO A 73 -9.06 -9.52 -6.48
C PRO A 73 -9.84 -10.49 -7.37
N ASN A 74 -10.76 -9.94 -8.15
CA ASN A 74 -11.52 -10.67 -9.15
C ASN A 74 -10.85 -10.52 -10.52
N PRO A 75 -10.31 -11.59 -11.13
CA PRO A 75 -9.67 -11.55 -12.44
C PRO A 75 -10.60 -11.06 -13.57
N GLU A 76 -11.91 -11.26 -13.43
CA GLU A 76 -12.92 -10.82 -14.39
C GLU A 76 -13.23 -9.32 -14.30
N ASN A 77 -12.83 -8.68 -13.18
CA ASN A 77 -13.00 -7.26 -13.00
C ASN A 77 -11.79 -6.50 -13.56
N PRO A 78 -11.93 -5.72 -14.66
CA PRO A 78 -10.80 -5.03 -15.27
C PRO A 78 -10.07 -4.07 -14.32
N ARG A 79 -10.79 -3.48 -13.36
CA ARG A 79 -10.20 -2.58 -12.37
C ARG A 79 -9.31 -3.32 -11.38
N ASP A 80 -9.75 -4.49 -10.91
CA ASP A 80 -8.97 -5.31 -9.99
C ASP A 80 -7.76 -5.91 -10.71
N ARG A 81 -7.94 -6.34 -11.96
CA ARG A 81 -6.85 -6.79 -12.80
C ARG A 81 -5.77 -5.72 -12.98
N ALA A 82 -6.16 -4.49 -13.30
CA ALA A 82 -5.22 -3.38 -13.46
C ALA A 82 -4.45 -3.07 -12.17
N ARG A 83 -5.10 -3.14 -11.01
CA ARG A 83 -4.44 -2.97 -9.71
C ARG A 83 -3.39 -4.05 -9.47
N GLN A 84 -3.73 -5.31 -9.76
CA GLN A 84 -2.82 -6.43 -9.56
C GLN A 84 -1.63 -6.34 -10.52
N GLU A 85 -1.84 -5.94 -11.76
CA GLU A 85 -0.78 -5.67 -12.71
C GLU A 85 0.15 -4.57 -12.21
N ASN A 86 -0.39 -3.46 -11.72
CA ASN A 86 0.39 -2.39 -11.12
C ASN A 86 1.17 -2.86 -9.88
N ALA A 87 0.60 -3.72 -9.05
CA ALA A 87 1.28 -4.26 -7.88
C ALA A 87 2.53 -5.07 -8.23
N THR A 88 2.59 -5.70 -9.42
CA THR A 88 3.80 -6.41 -9.89
C THR A 88 4.97 -5.48 -10.20
N LEU A 89 4.72 -4.17 -10.36
CA LEU A 89 5.73 -3.13 -10.60
C LEU A 89 6.34 -2.58 -9.30
N ALA A 90 5.84 -3.03 -8.15
CA ALA A 90 6.30 -2.57 -6.84
C ALA A 90 7.75 -2.95 -6.57
N THR A 91 8.48 -2.05 -5.93
CA THR A 91 9.85 -2.28 -5.48
C THR A 91 10.10 -1.69 -4.10
N ALA A 92 11.03 -2.26 -3.35
CA ALA A 92 11.44 -1.71 -2.05
C ALA A 92 11.98 -0.28 -2.18
N GLU A 93 12.73 0.02 -3.26
CA GLU A 93 13.28 1.38 -3.51
C GLU A 93 12.16 2.43 -3.62
N LYS A 94 11.09 2.11 -4.34
CA LYS A 94 9.91 3.00 -4.41
C LYS A 94 9.25 3.17 -3.05
N GLY A 95 9.14 2.09 -2.29
CA GLY A 95 8.60 2.12 -0.93
C GLY A 95 9.42 2.98 0.01
N GLU A 96 10.74 2.88 -0.01
CA GLU A 96 11.64 3.74 0.76
C GLU A 96 11.48 5.22 0.40
N ALA A 97 11.37 5.53 -0.91
CA ALA A 97 11.15 6.89 -1.38
C ALA A 97 9.81 7.45 -0.88
N LEU A 98 8.73 6.66 -0.94
CA LEU A 98 7.41 7.05 -0.44
C LEU A 98 7.42 7.30 1.07
N ILE A 99 8.02 6.39 1.85
CA ILE A 99 8.16 6.55 3.31
C ILE A 99 8.94 7.83 3.63
N ALA A 100 10.04 8.10 2.94
CA ALA A 100 10.86 9.30 3.15
C ALA A 100 10.10 10.59 2.86
N ILE A 101 9.30 10.61 1.78
CA ILE A 101 8.49 11.78 1.38
C ILE A 101 7.38 12.02 2.41
N HIS A 102 6.63 10.98 2.77
CA HIS A 102 5.55 11.09 3.75
C HIS A 102 6.07 11.50 5.13
N THR A 103 7.19 10.92 5.56
CA THR A 103 7.83 11.29 6.83
C THR A 103 8.23 12.76 6.85
N ARG A 104 8.89 13.25 5.81
CA ARG A 104 9.26 14.68 5.71
C ARG A 104 8.04 15.60 5.73
N PHE A 105 6.99 15.23 5.01
CA PHE A 105 5.75 16.00 4.98
C PHE A 105 5.10 16.09 6.35
N VAL A 106 4.92 14.95 7.03
CA VAL A 106 4.31 14.89 8.37
C VAL A 106 5.17 15.63 9.39
N ALA A 107 6.47 15.36 9.42
CA ALA A 107 7.40 16.03 10.34
C ALA A 107 7.39 17.56 10.14
N GLY A 108 7.39 18.03 8.89
CA GLY A 108 7.30 19.46 8.60
C GLY A 108 6.00 20.10 9.07
N LYS A 109 4.87 19.40 8.93
CA LYS A 109 3.58 19.89 9.43
C LYS A 109 3.52 19.92 10.96
N MET A 110 4.08 18.90 11.61
CA MET A 110 4.17 18.85 13.07
C MET A 110 5.06 19.97 13.62
N GLN A 111 6.22 20.20 13.01
CA GLN A 111 7.10 21.29 13.41
C GLN A 111 6.43 22.66 13.27
N ALA A 112 5.78 22.91 12.13
CA ALA A 112 5.05 24.17 11.92
C ALA A 112 3.91 24.37 12.96
N LEU A 113 3.26 23.31 13.38
CA LEU A 113 2.25 23.38 14.45
C LEU A 113 2.89 23.73 15.80
N ILE A 114 4.00 23.08 16.15
CA ILE A 114 4.75 23.37 17.39
C ILE A 114 5.19 24.82 17.40
N ASP A 115 5.81 25.30 16.34
CA ASP A 115 6.29 26.69 16.22
C ASP A 115 5.12 27.70 16.38
N ALA A 116 3.95 27.39 15.82
CA ALA A 116 2.78 28.24 15.95
C ALA A 116 2.22 28.25 17.39
N LEU A 117 2.24 27.13 18.09
CA LEU A 117 1.81 27.04 19.48
C LEU A 117 2.76 27.80 20.42
N ASP A 118 4.08 27.68 20.22
CA ASP A 118 5.08 28.40 20.99
C ASP A 118 4.92 29.93 20.83
N GLN A 119 4.67 30.41 19.61
CA GLN A 119 4.41 31.83 19.35
C GLN A 119 3.13 32.33 20.06
N GLN A 120 2.09 31.50 20.16
CA GLN A 120 0.87 31.87 20.91
C GLN A 120 1.13 32.00 22.42
N HIS A 121 1.97 31.14 22.97
CA HIS A 121 2.34 31.22 24.40
C HIS A 121 3.16 32.47 24.72
N ASP A 122 4.09 32.84 23.83
CA ASP A 122 4.93 34.02 24.03
C ASP A 122 4.15 35.36 23.92
N THR A 123 3.05 35.40 23.16
CA THR A 123 2.23 36.61 23.00
C THR A 123 1.08 36.72 24.00
N GLY A 124 0.79 35.67 24.77
CA GLY A 124 -0.29 35.63 25.77
C GLY A 124 0.15 35.97 27.21
N GLY A 125 1.37 36.41 27.43
CA GLY A 125 2.01 36.66 28.73
C GLY A 125 2.08 38.15 29.17
N GLU A 126 1.25 39.07 28.59
CA GLU A 126 1.13 40.44 29.08
C GLU A 126 -0.16 40.65 29.84
#